data_f55ccb32aa41e5a6201166e9c3511449
#
_entry.id   f55ccb32aa41e5a6201166e9c3511449
#
_cell.length_a   1.000
_cell.length_b   1.000
_cell.length_c   1.000
_cell.angle_alpha   90.00
_cell.angle_beta   90.00
_cell.angle_gamma   90.00
#
_symmetry.space_group_name_H-M   'P 1'
#
loop_
_entity.id
_entity.type
_entity.pdbx_description
1 polymer ?
#
loop_
_entity_poly.entity_id
_entity_poly.type
_entity_poly.pdbx_seq_one_letter_code
_entity_poly.pdbx_strand_id
1 'polypeptide(L)' 'MPDREIVGERLRKLRGSRTLGEVASALGVTTMAVSLWERGERMPTDDMKVKIAAFYKRTVTSIFFKE' A
#
# COMPACT_ATOMS: atom_id res chain seq x y z
N MET A 1 -11.90 7.88 8.67
CA MET A 1 -10.81 7.00 8.25
C MET A 1 -11.25 6.22 7.01
N PRO A 2 -10.47 6.21 5.93
CA PRO A 2 -10.89 5.47 4.74
C PRO A 2 -10.87 3.96 5.00
N ASP A 3 -11.76 3.25 4.33
CA ASP A 3 -11.80 1.80 4.48
C ASP A 3 -10.70 1.12 3.63
N ARG A 4 -10.61 -0.19 3.78
CA ARG A 4 -9.57 -0.96 3.10
C ARG A 4 -9.65 -0.87 1.57
N GLU A 5 -10.85 -0.76 1.04
CA GLU A 5 -11.03 -0.67 -0.40
C GLU A 5 -10.50 0.64 -0.95
N ILE A 6 -10.77 1.75 -0.28
CA ILE A 6 -10.26 3.05 -0.69
C ILE A 6 -8.74 3.08 -0.61
N VAL A 7 -8.18 2.56 0.48
CA VAL A 7 -6.73 2.46 0.64
C VAL A 7 -6.14 1.60 -0.48
N GLY A 8 -6.78 0.47 -0.79
CA GLY A 8 -6.32 -0.42 -1.85
C GLY A 8 -6.26 0.28 -3.21
N GLU A 9 -7.28 1.06 -3.53
CA GLU A 9 -7.29 1.83 -4.78
C GLU A 9 -6.15 2.84 -4.84
N ARG A 10 -5.90 3.53 -3.72
CA ARG A 10 -4.80 4.48 -3.64
C ARG A 10 -3.45 3.80 -3.86
N LEU A 11 -3.25 2.65 -3.23
CA LEU A 11 -2.01 1.89 -3.37
C LEU A 11 -1.82 1.41 -4.81
N ARG A 12 -2.87 0.95 -5.44
CA ARG A 12 -2.81 0.49 -6.82
C ARG A 12 -2.40 1.63 -7.76
N LYS A 13 -2.97 2.81 -7.57
CA LYS A 13 -2.61 3.98 -8.36
C LYS A 13 -1.15 4.39 -8.13
N LEU A 14 -0.70 4.35 -6.88
CA LEU A 14 0.68 4.69 -6.56
C LEU A 14 1.66 3.70 -7.17
N ARG A 15 1.30 2.42 -7.20
CA ARG A 15 2.16 1.42 -7.83
C ARG A 15 2.38 1.72 -9.32
N GLY A 16 1.35 2.19 -10.00
CA GLY A 16 1.45 2.56 -11.40
C GLY A 16 1.94 1.40 -12.26
N SER A 17 3.01 1.63 -13.02
CA SER A 17 3.55 0.63 -13.93
C SER A 17 4.50 -0.37 -13.27
N ARG A 18 4.81 -0.21 -11.98
CA ARG A 18 5.64 -1.18 -11.26
C ARG A 18 4.88 -2.49 -11.13
N THR A 19 5.62 -3.60 -11.14
CA THR A 19 4.99 -4.90 -10.90
C THR A 19 4.77 -5.11 -9.40
N LEU A 20 3.86 -6.02 -9.07
CA LEU A 20 3.65 -6.42 -7.67
C LEU A 20 4.95 -6.92 -7.06
N GLY A 21 5.73 -7.69 -7.84
CA GLY A 21 7.00 -8.23 -7.37
C GLY A 21 8.02 -7.15 -7.04
N GLU A 22 8.09 -6.10 -7.85
CA GLU A 22 8.99 -4.99 -7.58
C GLU A 22 8.67 -4.31 -6.25
N VAL A 23 7.40 -4.04 -6.03
CA VAL A 23 6.96 -3.39 -4.78
C VAL A 23 7.19 -4.33 -3.59
N ALA A 24 6.82 -5.60 -3.74
CA ALA A 24 7.01 -6.59 -2.67
C ALA A 24 8.48 -6.70 -2.27
N SER A 25 9.37 -6.79 -3.26
CA SER A 25 10.81 -6.88 -3.01
C SER A 25 11.33 -5.65 -2.28
N ALA A 26 10.91 -4.47 -2.71
CA ALA A 26 11.35 -3.22 -2.08
C ALA A 26 10.89 -3.11 -0.63
N LEU A 27 9.71 -3.63 -0.32
CA LEU A 27 9.14 -3.57 1.03
C LEU A 27 9.51 -4.76 1.89
N GLY A 28 10.13 -5.79 1.31
CA GLY A 28 10.50 -6.99 2.07
C GLY A 28 9.32 -7.87 2.43
N VAL A 29 8.31 -7.92 1.56
CA VAL A 29 7.09 -8.72 1.78
C VAL A 29 6.83 -9.59 0.56
N THR A 30 5.80 -10.43 0.64
CA THR A 30 5.39 -11.28 -0.48
C THR A 30 4.53 -10.50 -1.47
N THR A 31 4.51 -10.96 -2.73
CA THR A 31 3.59 -10.38 -3.72
C THR A 31 2.15 -10.55 -3.30
N MET A 32 1.84 -11.66 -2.62
CA MET A 32 0.48 -11.89 -2.11
C MET A 32 0.07 -10.80 -1.13
N ALA A 33 0.97 -10.38 -0.23
CA ALA A 33 0.66 -9.32 0.72
C ALA A 33 0.30 -8.02 0.01
N VAL A 34 1.11 -7.62 -0.99
CA VAL A 34 0.83 -6.41 -1.76
C VAL A 34 -0.50 -6.52 -2.48
N SER A 35 -0.76 -7.67 -3.09
CA SER A 35 -2.02 -7.92 -3.79
C SER A 35 -3.23 -7.80 -2.86
N LEU A 36 -3.14 -8.37 -1.66
CA LEU A 36 -4.23 -8.31 -0.69
C LEU A 36 -4.51 -6.88 -0.25
N TRP A 37 -3.47 -6.07 -0.07
CA TRP A 37 -3.65 -4.66 0.26
C TRP A 37 -4.36 -3.92 -0.87
N GLU A 38 -3.95 -4.13 -2.11
CA GLU A 38 -4.52 -3.41 -3.26
C GLU A 38 -5.95 -3.83 -3.54
N ARG A 39 -6.30 -5.09 -3.24
CA ARG A 39 -7.67 -5.57 -3.41
C ARG A 39 -8.60 -5.19 -2.26
N GLY A 40 -8.06 -4.55 -1.23
CA GLY A 40 -8.87 -4.15 -0.09
C GLY A 40 -9.23 -5.30 0.83
N GLU A 41 -8.49 -6.41 0.76
CA GLU A 41 -8.78 -7.59 1.58
C GLU A 41 -7.98 -7.61 2.88
N ARG A 42 -6.93 -6.82 2.96
CA ARG A 42 -6.10 -6.71 4.15
C ARG A 42 -5.52 -5.32 4.27
N MET A 43 -5.49 -4.79 5.49
CA MET A 43 -4.84 -3.52 5.78
C MET A 43 -3.40 -3.80 6.21
N PRO A 44 -2.40 -3.07 5.72
CA PRO A 44 -1.03 -3.22 6.21
C PRO A 44 -0.94 -2.89 7.70
N THR A 45 0.04 -3.49 8.37
CA THR A 45 0.33 -3.14 9.77
C THR A 45 0.82 -1.69 9.84
N ASP A 46 0.79 -1.11 11.05
CA ASP A 46 1.24 0.27 11.23
C ASP A 46 2.69 0.47 10.79
N ASP A 47 3.58 -0.46 11.13
CA ASP A 47 4.97 -0.39 10.69
C ASP A 47 5.07 -0.42 9.17
N MET A 48 4.28 -1.26 8.54
CA MET A 48 4.29 -1.38 7.09
C MET A 48 3.72 -0.13 6.41
N LYS A 49 2.71 0.50 7.03
CA LYS A 49 2.17 1.77 6.50
C LYS A 49 3.25 2.83 6.36
N VAL A 50 4.13 2.92 7.35
CA VAL A 50 5.24 3.87 7.32
C VAL A 50 6.20 3.54 6.17
N LYS A 51 6.54 2.27 6.00
CA LYS A 51 7.42 1.82 4.92
C LYS A 51 6.81 2.09 3.55
N ILE A 52 5.53 1.80 3.39
CA ILE A 52 4.82 2.02 2.13
C ILE A 52 4.82 3.51 1.78
N ALA A 53 4.49 4.35 2.74
CA ALA A 53 4.46 5.80 2.51
C ALA A 53 5.83 6.30 2.08
N ALA A 54 6.88 5.88 2.76
CA ALA A 54 8.25 6.26 2.42
C ALA A 54 8.63 5.80 1.02
N PHE A 55 8.26 4.57 0.67
CA PHE A 55 8.56 4.01 -0.63
C PHE A 55 7.93 4.83 -1.77
N TYR A 56 6.66 5.21 -1.59
CA TYR A 56 5.95 6.00 -2.60
C TYR A 56 6.16 7.50 -2.44
N LYS A 57 6.96 7.94 -1.47
CA LYS A 57 7.23 9.35 -1.20
C LYS A 57 5.95 10.14 -0.93
N ARG A 58 5.09 9.55 -0.11
CA ARG A 58 3.83 10.16 0.34
C ARG A 58 3.80 10.15 1.86
N THR A 59 2.85 10.88 2.43
CA THR A 59 2.64 10.81 3.88
C THR A 59 1.74 9.63 4.22
N VAL A 60 1.89 9.10 5.42
CA VAL A 60 1.00 8.04 5.92
C VAL A 60 -0.44 8.54 5.90
N THR A 61 -0.66 9.78 6.31
CA THR A 61 -1.99 10.38 6.35
C THR A 61 -2.65 10.40 4.97
N SER A 62 -1.91 10.78 3.93
CA SER A 62 -2.48 10.92 2.60
C SER A 62 -2.96 9.58 2.00
N ILE A 63 -2.32 8.48 2.39
CA ILE A 63 -2.69 7.16 1.89
C ILE A 63 -3.72 6.50 2.80
N PHE A 64 -3.49 6.52 4.10
CA PHE A 64 -4.21 5.64 5.03
C PHE A 64 -5.25 6.34 5.91
N PHE A 65 -5.22 7.65 6.02
CA PHE A 65 -6.09 8.35 6.96
C PHE A 65 -6.92 9.48 6.34
N LYS A 66 -6.51 10.04 5.22
CA LYS A 66 -7.26 11.12 4.59
C LYS A 66 -8.55 10.58 3.96
N GLU A 67 -9.66 11.23 4.29
CA GLU A 67 -10.99 10.86 3.79
C GLU A 67 -11.19 11.11 2.30
#